data_b346c824ec58a62106669cfd63871a45
#
_entry.id   b346c824ec58a62106669cfd63871a45
#
_cell.length_a   1.000
_cell.length_b   1.000
_cell.length_c   1.000
_cell.angle_alpha   90.00
_cell.angle_beta   90.00
_cell.angle_gamma   90.00
#
_symmetry.space_group_name_H-M   'P 1'
#
loop_
_entity.id
_entity.type
_entity.pdbx_description
1 polymer ?
#
loop_
_entity_poly.entity_id
_entity_poly.type
_entity_poly.pdbx_seq_one_letter_code
_entity_poly.pdbx_strand_id
1 'polypeptide(L)'
;IIPSPYPRWIAIILTRLAVNTGFTHAYVLGAKYRNPFDQAFQGNPLTSDPRRFGFDKQAITDNPDLALGEPTFGWVAATLDSIAMLKQAGYAEGIETPVMMISAGKDRIVCCEAQKRICLRMPDCRLKVLDESLHEILMEADPIRERFWRAFDRFVD
;
A
#
# COMPACT_ATOMS: atom_id res chain seq x y z
N ILE A 1 -0.35 -3.40 7.04
CA ILE A 1 -1.52 -4.12 7.59
C ILE A 1 -2.30 -3.09 8.35
N ILE A 2 -3.53 -2.80 7.93
CA ILE A 2 -4.44 -1.87 8.62
C ILE A 2 -4.49 -2.31 10.09
N PRO A 3 -4.21 -1.42 11.07
CA PRO A 3 -4.32 -1.77 12.48
C PRO A 3 -5.78 -2.15 12.74
N SER A 4 -6.02 -3.43 12.89
CA SER A 4 -7.33 -3.95 13.28
C SER A 4 -7.35 -4.10 14.80
N PRO A 5 -8.40 -3.65 15.50
CA PRO A 5 -8.55 -3.90 16.93
C PRO A 5 -8.74 -5.39 17.24
N TYR A 6 -8.93 -6.21 16.21
CA TYR A 6 -9.17 -7.65 16.33
C TYR A 6 -7.97 -8.47 15.83
N PRO A 7 -7.73 -9.67 16.36
CA PRO A 7 -6.80 -10.63 15.81
C PRO A 7 -7.07 -10.87 14.31
N ARG A 8 -5.99 -11.03 13.53
CA ARG A 8 -6.07 -11.14 12.06
C ARG A 8 -7.08 -12.18 11.56
N TRP A 9 -7.20 -13.33 12.23
CA TRP A 9 -8.12 -14.38 11.84
C TRP A 9 -9.59 -13.95 11.97
N ILE A 10 -9.93 -13.16 13.03
CA ILE A 10 -11.28 -12.60 13.21
C ILE A 10 -11.58 -11.61 12.08
N ALA A 11 -10.64 -10.72 11.75
CA ALA A 11 -10.81 -9.77 10.66
C ALA A 11 -11.08 -10.48 9.31
N ILE A 12 -10.40 -11.60 9.05
CA ILE A 12 -10.62 -12.42 7.86
C ILE A 12 -12.04 -13.01 7.86
N ILE A 13 -12.46 -13.63 8.96
CA ILE A 13 -13.80 -14.25 9.06
C ILE A 13 -14.89 -13.19 8.87
N LEU A 14 -14.79 -12.07 9.56
CA LEU A 14 -15.77 -10.98 9.44
C LEU A 14 -15.83 -10.42 8.01
N THR A 15 -14.68 -10.26 7.36
CA THR A 15 -14.62 -9.82 5.97
C THR A 15 -15.33 -10.81 5.03
N ARG A 16 -15.06 -12.11 5.16
CA ARG A 16 -15.69 -13.15 4.34
C ARG A 16 -17.20 -13.22 4.58
N LEU A 17 -17.63 -13.16 5.83
CA LEU A 17 -19.03 -13.16 6.18
C LEU A 17 -19.76 -11.94 5.60
N ALA A 18 -19.19 -10.73 5.76
CA ALA A 18 -19.75 -9.50 5.22
C ALA A 18 -19.92 -9.57 3.69
N VAL A 19 -18.91 -10.04 2.97
CA VAL A 19 -18.97 -10.20 1.51
C VAL A 19 -20.05 -11.22 1.11
N ASN A 20 -20.10 -12.37 1.78
CA ASN A 20 -21.07 -13.44 1.48
C ASN A 20 -22.53 -13.04 1.79
N THR A 21 -22.72 -12.08 2.71
CA THR A 21 -24.06 -11.57 3.07
C THR A 21 -24.43 -10.28 2.33
N GLY A 22 -23.66 -9.88 1.30
CA GLY A 22 -23.98 -8.74 0.42
C GLY A 22 -23.43 -7.38 0.90
N PHE A 23 -22.65 -7.34 1.99
CA PHE A 23 -22.05 -6.09 2.50
C PHE A 23 -20.71 -5.73 1.85
N THR A 24 -20.51 -6.12 0.58
CA THR A 24 -19.26 -5.90 -0.17
C THR A 24 -18.83 -4.43 -0.22
N HIS A 25 -19.77 -3.51 -0.36
CA HIS A 25 -19.53 -2.08 -0.45
C HIS A 25 -19.54 -1.34 0.89
N ALA A 26 -19.87 -2.04 1.98
CA ALA A 26 -19.84 -1.45 3.30
C ALA A 26 -18.38 -1.25 3.78
N TYR A 27 -18.13 -0.17 4.51
CA TYR A 27 -16.83 0.07 5.13
C TYR A 27 -16.53 -0.96 6.22
N VAL A 28 -15.25 -1.32 6.37
CA VAL A 28 -14.83 -2.24 7.44
C VAL A 28 -15.09 -1.63 8.82
N LEU A 29 -15.27 -2.49 9.82
CA LEU A 29 -15.56 -2.07 11.20
C LEU A 29 -14.45 -1.16 11.74
N GLY A 30 -14.84 -0.01 12.23
CA GLY A 30 -13.92 1.03 12.73
C GLY A 30 -13.43 2.01 11.66
N ALA A 31 -13.66 1.74 10.38
CA ALA A 31 -13.49 2.73 9.34
C ALA A 31 -14.64 3.75 9.43
N LYS A 32 -14.28 5.01 9.41
CA LYS A 32 -15.22 6.12 9.30
C LYS A 32 -14.85 6.90 8.06
N TYR A 33 -15.85 7.45 7.37
CA TYR A 33 -15.52 8.45 6.35
C TYR A 33 -14.64 9.50 7.00
N ARG A 34 -13.40 9.55 6.56
CA ARG A 34 -12.46 10.61 6.96
C ARG A 34 -12.48 11.65 5.89
N ASN A 35 -12.83 12.86 6.27
CA ASN A 35 -12.62 13.98 5.38
C ASN A 35 -11.10 14.12 5.13
N PRO A 36 -10.63 14.03 3.89
CA PRO A 36 -9.20 14.15 3.59
C PRO A 36 -8.58 15.45 4.12
N PHE A 37 -9.40 16.51 4.24
CA PHE A 37 -8.96 17.81 4.74
C PHE A 37 -8.65 17.84 6.24
N ASP A 38 -9.20 16.89 7.01
CA ASP A 38 -9.00 16.81 8.47
C ASP A 38 -7.70 16.10 8.86
N GLN A 39 -6.99 15.52 7.89
CA GLN A 39 -5.74 14.80 8.18
C GLN A 39 -4.61 15.79 8.48
N ALA A 40 -4.00 15.63 9.68
CA ALA A 40 -2.81 16.37 10.04
C ALA A 40 -1.56 15.76 9.40
N PHE A 41 -0.60 16.64 9.04
CA PHE A 41 0.70 16.19 8.57
C PHE A 41 1.46 15.41 9.65
N GLN A 42 1.41 15.86 10.89
CA GLN A 42 2.10 15.21 12.00
C GLN A 42 1.58 13.81 12.25
N GLY A 43 2.49 12.83 12.24
CA GLY A 43 2.17 11.42 12.48
C GLY A 43 1.56 10.69 11.28
N ASN A 44 1.43 11.35 10.11
CA ASN A 44 0.99 10.68 8.90
C ASN A 44 1.97 9.54 8.51
N PRO A 45 1.47 8.43 7.95
CA PRO A 45 2.33 7.32 7.54
C PRO A 45 2.81 7.41 6.08
N LEU A 46 2.37 8.42 5.32
CA LEU A 46 2.48 8.44 3.87
C LEU A 46 3.79 9.07 3.39
N THR A 47 4.10 10.27 3.83
CA THR A 47 5.25 11.04 3.36
C THR A 47 5.90 11.89 4.44
N SER A 48 7.20 12.11 4.36
CA SER A 48 7.94 13.05 5.20
C SER A 48 7.96 14.49 4.65
N ASP A 49 7.44 14.73 3.43
CA ASP A 49 7.39 16.05 2.81
C ASP A 49 6.04 16.76 3.09
N PRO A 50 6.02 17.83 3.89
CA PRO A 50 4.78 18.52 4.24
C PRO A 50 4.11 19.20 3.03
N ARG A 51 4.89 19.62 2.03
CA ARG A 51 4.39 20.25 0.82
C ARG A 51 3.62 19.22 -0.02
N ARG A 52 4.21 18.05 -0.25
CA ARG A 52 3.59 16.99 -1.05
C ARG A 52 2.42 16.32 -0.35
N PHE A 53 2.44 16.27 0.97
CA PHE A 53 1.27 15.83 1.75
C PHE A 53 0.02 16.66 1.46
N GLY A 54 0.18 17.92 1.04
CA GLY A 54 -0.93 18.78 0.63
C GLY A 54 -1.43 18.55 -0.79
N PHE A 55 -0.72 17.79 -1.65
CA PHE A 55 -1.10 17.64 -3.05
C PHE A 55 -2.42 16.89 -3.24
N ASP A 56 -2.65 15.83 -2.46
CA ASP A 56 -3.91 15.08 -2.53
C ASP A 56 -5.09 15.96 -2.12
N LYS A 57 -4.92 16.79 -1.09
CA LYS A 57 -5.96 17.75 -0.66
C LYS A 57 -6.25 18.76 -1.75
N GLN A 58 -5.22 19.29 -2.41
CA GLN A 58 -5.39 20.22 -3.51
C GLN A 58 -6.10 19.55 -4.68
N ALA A 59 -5.69 18.33 -5.07
CA ALA A 59 -6.33 17.59 -6.14
C ALA A 59 -7.83 17.33 -5.87
N ILE A 60 -8.18 16.95 -4.63
CA ILE A 60 -9.58 16.74 -4.22
C ILE A 60 -10.35 18.08 -4.19
N THR A 61 -9.69 19.19 -3.81
CA THR A 61 -10.31 20.52 -3.88
C THR A 61 -10.66 20.89 -5.31
N ASP A 62 -9.75 20.62 -6.25
CA ASP A 62 -9.93 20.94 -7.66
C ASP A 62 -10.92 19.99 -8.36
N ASN A 63 -10.98 18.75 -7.91
CA ASN A 63 -11.91 17.74 -8.40
C ASN A 63 -12.42 16.84 -7.25
N PRO A 64 -13.58 17.15 -6.64
CA PRO A 64 -14.15 16.38 -5.54
C PRO A 64 -14.42 14.89 -5.83
N ASP A 65 -14.57 14.51 -7.09
CA ASP A 65 -14.79 13.12 -7.50
C ASP A 65 -13.57 12.22 -7.25
N LEU A 66 -12.41 12.81 -6.99
CA LEU A 66 -11.20 12.08 -6.59
C LEU A 66 -11.22 11.62 -5.13
N ALA A 67 -12.17 12.09 -4.33
CA ALA A 67 -12.27 11.72 -2.92
C ALA A 67 -12.67 10.24 -2.78
N LEU A 68 -11.72 9.40 -2.34
CA LEU A 68 -11.98 8.01 -2.01
C LEU A 68 -12.34 7.86 -0.53
N GLY A 69 -13.28 6.94 -0.27
CA GLY A 69 -13.62 6.56 1.10
C GLY A 69 -12.62 5.58 1.71
N GLU A 70 -12.91 5.17 2.94
CA GLU A 70 -12.15 4.13 3.65
C GLU A 70 -12.32 2.75 2.98
N PRO A 71 -11.44 1.76 3.30
CA PRO A 71 -11.55 0.43 2.75
C PRO A 71 -12.89 -0.23 3.01
N THR A 72 -13.46 -0.84 1.96
CA THR A 72 -14.66 -1.66 2.07
C THR A 72 -14.32 -3.13 2.36
N PHE A 73 -15.30 -3.92 2.82
CA PHE A 73 -15.12 -5.37 2.97
C PHE A 73 -14.72 -6.06 1.67
N GLY A 74 -15.27 -5.61 0.53
CA GLY A 74 -14.89 -6.15 -0.78
C GLY A 74 -13.44 -5.87 -1.13
N TRP A 75 -12.97 -4.65 -0.87
CA TRP A 75 -11.56 -4.29 -1.09
C TRP A 75 -10.61 -5.13 -0.21
N VAL A 76 -10.95 -5.29 1.08
CA VAL A 76 -10.15 -6.11 2.00
C VAL A 76 -10.15 -7.58 1.57
N ALA A 77 -11.31 -8.12 1.15
CA ALA A 77 -11.40 -9.50 0.65
C ALA A 77 -10.51 -9.71 -0.58
N ALA A 78 -10.60 -8.84 -1.58
CA ALA A 78 -9.76 -8.90 -2.78
C ALA A 78 -8.26 -8.80 -2.45
N THR A 79 -7.89 -7.94 -1.49
CA THR A 79 -6.51 -7.82 -1.00
C THR A 79 -6.03 -9.12 -0.35
N LEU A 80 -6.88 -9.76 0.48
CA LEU A 80 -6.55 -11.04 1.12
C LEU A 80 -6.38 -12.16 0.10
N ASP A 81 -7.22 -12.20 -0.95
CA ASP A 81 -7.12 -13.17 -2.04
C ASP A 81 -5.84 -12.97 -2.86
N SER A 82 -5.50 -11.73 -3.20
CA SER A 82 -4.24 -11.40 -3.89
C SER A 82 -3.02 -11.82 -3.07
N ILE A 83 -3.03 -11.57 -1.75
CA ILE A 83 -1.95 -12.01 -0.85
C ILE A 83 -1.88 -13.54 -0.79
N ALA A 84 -3.01 -14.24 -0.78
CA ALA A 84 -3.04 -15.70 -0.78
C ALA A 84 -2.48 -16.26 -2.09
N MET A 85 -2.83 -15.66 -3.23
CA MET A 85 -2.31 -16.04 -4.55
C MET A 85 -0.78 -15.85 -4.64
N LEU A 86 -0.27 -14.71 -4.20
CA LEU A 86 1.18 -14.44 -4.16
C LEU A 86 1.95 -15.46 -3.30
N LYS A 87 1.30 -16.07 -2.30
CA LYS A 87 1.92 -17.07 -1.41
C LYS A 87 1.91 -18.48 -1.99
N GLN A 88 1.11 -18.77 -3.03
CA GLN A 88 1.09 -20.08 -3.67
C GLN A 88 2.48 -20.42 -4.24
N ALA A 89 2.87 -21.66 -4.09
CA ALA A 89 4.09 -22.18 -4.73
C ALA A 89 3.93 -22.10 -6.25
N GLY A 90 4.99 -21.69 -6.95
CA GLY A 90 4.99 -21.52 -8.40
C GLY A 90 4.46 -20.18 -8.89
N TYR A 91 3.71 -19.41 -8.08
CA TYR A 91 3.16 -18.14 -8.57
C TYR A 91 4.24 -17.07 -8.78
N ALA A 92 5.00 -16.77 -7.76
CA ALA A 92 6.09 -15.78 -7.86
C ALA A 92 7.26 -16.32 -8.71
N GLU A 93 7.52 -17.60 -8.61
CA GLU A 93 8.55 -18.32 -9.37
C GLU A 93 8.25 -18.33 -10.89
N GLY A 94 6.99 -18.21 -11.28
CA GLY A 94 6.55 -18.14 -12.68
C GLY A 94 6.57 -16.72 -13.28
N ILE A 95 6.98 -15.70 -12.54
CA ILE A 95 7.10 -14.32 -13.06
C ILE A 95 8.47 -14.18 -13.73
N GLU A 96 8.51 -14.42 -15.03
CA GLU A 96 9.74 -14.39 -15.84
C GLU A 96 10.16 -12.97 -16.25
N THR A 97 9.21 -12.04 -16.27
CA THR A 97 9.49 -10.61 -16.57
C THR A 97 10.40 -10.03 -15.50
N PRO A 98 11.48 -9.32 -15.87
CA PRO A 98 12.31 -8.60 -14.90
C PRO A 98 11.47 -7.65 -14.03
N VAL A 99 11.65 -7.71 -12.73
CA VAL A 99 10.92 -6.88 -11.75
C VAL A 99 11.89 -6.04 -10.95
N MET A 100 11.62 -4.75 -10.87
CA MET A 100 12.23 -3.90 -9.85
C MET A 100 11.21 -3.61 -8.76
N MET A 101 11.56 -3.96 -7.53
CA MET A 101 10.76 -3.68 -6.35
C MET A 101 11.48 -2.65 -5.48
N ILE A 102 10.80 -1.52 -5.22
CA ILE A 102 11.35 -0.49 -4.33
C ILE A 102 10.49 -0.46 -3.06
N SER A 103 11.14 -0.68 -1.92
CA SER A 103 10.51 -0.79 -0.61
C SER A 103 10.81 0.44 0.23
N ALA A 104 9.79 0.98 0.89
CA ALA A 104 9.93 2.09 1.82
C ALA A 104 10.34 1.55 3.20
N GLY A 105 11.54 1.93 3.68
CA GLY A 105 12.13 1.33 4.89
C GLY A 105 11.38 1.66 6.18
N LYS A 106 10.66 2.80 6.22
CA LYS A 106 9.82 3.22 7.36
C LYS A 106 8.32 3.00 7.14
N ASP A 107 7.96 2.13 6.18
CA ASP A 107 6.57 1.81 5.89
C ASP A 107 5.86 1.19 7.09
N ARG A 108 4.71 1.77 7.46
CA ARG A 108 3.85 1.27 8.54
C ARG A 108 2.52 0.71 8.04
N ILE A 109 2.31 0.73 6.71
CA ILE A 109 1.08 0.26 6.06
C ILE A 109 1.28 -1.13 5.48
N VAL A 110 2.40 -1.35 4.75
CA VAL A 110 2.73 -2.64 4.17
C VAL A 110 4.00 -3.24 4.81
N CYS A 111 4.16 -4.55 4.67
CA CYS A 111 5.24 -5.29 5.31
C CYS A 111 6.44 -5.43 4.36
N CYS A 112 7.52 -4.68 4.58
CA CYS A 112 8.76 -4.71 3.79
C CYS A 112 9.39 -6.11 3.74
N GLU A 113 9.33 -6.87 4.83
CA GLU A 113 9.81 -8.25 4.87
C GLU A 113 8.98 -9.19 3.98
N ALA A 114 7.68 -8.92 3.79
CA ALA A 114 6.88 -9.66 2.85
C ALA A 114 7.26 -9.35 1.40
N GLN A 115 7.54 -8.09 1.09
CA GLN A 115 8.06 -7.66 -0.22
C GLN A 115 9.39 -8.35 -0.53
N LYS A 116 10.33 -8.35 0.41
CA LYS A 116 11.61 -9.05 0.29
C LYS A 116 11.43 -10.54 0.03
N ARG A 117 10.57 -11.21 0.81
CA ARG A 117 10.32 -12.66 0.62
C ARG A 117 9.74 -12.98 -0.74
N ILE A 118 8.84 -12.15 -1.28
CA ILE A 118 8.26 -12.39 -2.59
C ILE A 118 9.28 -12.14 -3.71
N CYS A 119 10.09 -11.06 -3.59
CA CYS A 119 11.14 -10.76 -4.55
C CYS A 119 12.19 -11.89 -4.64
N LEU A 120 12.55 -12.50 -3.51
CA LEU A 120 13.48 -13.63 -3.46
C LEU A 120 12.96 -14.92 -4.14
N ARG A 121 11.66 -15.00 -4.39
CA ARG A 121 11.02 -16.13 -5.08
C ARG A 121 10.90 -15.90 -6.59
N MET A 122 11.02 -14.67 -7.05
CA MET A 122 10.97 -14.34 -8.48
C MET A 122 12.34 -14.62 -9.13
N PRO A 123 12.39 -15.16 -10.36
CA PRO A 123 13.64 -15.45 -11.06
C PRO A 123 14.54 -14.23 -11.30
N ASP A 124 13.96 -13.09 -11.66
CA ASP A 124 14.68 -11.82 -11.87
C ASP A 124 13.96 -10.68 -11.15
N CYS A 125 14.25 -10.56 -9.85
CA CYS A 125 13.73 -9.45 -9.04
C CYS A 125 14.86 -8.71 -8.34
N ARG A 126 14.91 -7.40 -8.57
CA ARG A 126 15.87 -6.49 -7.94
C ARG A 126 15.18 -5.66 -6.86
N LEU A 127 15.47 -5.96 -5.59
CA LEU A 127 14.93 -5.22 -4.46
C LEU A 127 15.84 -4.05 -4.09
N LYS A 128 15.28 -2.85 -4.00
CA LYS A 128 15.91 -1.65 -3.44
C LYS A 128 15.11 -1.16 -2.24
N VAL A 129 15.77 -0.98 -1.10
CA VAL A 129 15.16 -0.36 0.08
C VAL A 129 15.57 1.10 0.17
N LEU A 130 14.61 1.99 0.41
CA LEU A 130 14.81 3.40 0.73
C LEU A 130 14.54 3.59 2.22
N ASP A 131 15.59 3.49 3.04
CA ASP A 131 15.50 3.35 4.51
C ASP A 131 14.75 4.49 5.20
N GLU A 132 14.81 5.70 4.65
CA GLU A 132 14.18 6.90 5.22
C GLU A 132 12.73 7.11 4.77
N SER A 133 12.30 6.41 3.70
CA SER A 133 11.00 6.61 3.08
C SER A 133 9.85 6.09 3.92
N LEU A 134 8.79 6.87 3.99
CA LEU A 134 7.46 6.42 4.39
C LEU A 134 6.75 5.76 3.19
N HIS A 135 5.47 5.42 3.34
CA HIS A 135 4.71 4.56 2.42
C HIS A 135 4.71 5.04 0.96
N GLU A 136 4.52 6.33 0.74
CA GLU A 136 4.38 6.91 -0.60
C GLU A 136 5.69 7.49 -1.13
N ILE A 137 6.54 6.61 -1.63
CA ILE A 137 7.92 6.93 -2.08
C ILE A 137 7.95 8.10 -3.08
N LEU A 138 7.00 8.16 -4.02
CA LEU A 138 6.95 9.23 -5.02
C LEU A 138 6.44 10.56 -4.46
N MET A 139 5.84 10.53 -3.29
CA MET A 139 5.41 11.72 -2.54
C MET A 139 6.44 12.16 -1.49
N GLU A 140 7.56 11.47 -1.37
CA GLU A 140 8.63 11.82 -0.45
C GLU A 140 9.42 13.06 -0.88
N ALA A 141 10.24 13.61 0.04
CA ALA A 141 11.16 14.70 -0.22
C ALA A 141 12.13 14.38 -1.36
N ASP A 142 12.58 15.43 -2.07
CA ASP A 142 13.38 15.29 -3.29
C ASP A 142 14.58 14.34 -3.16
N PRO A 143 15.39 14.35 -2.07
CA PRO A 143 16.52 13.43 -1.97
C PRO A 143 16.14 11.95 -1.97
N ILE A 144 14.96 11.59 -1.41
CA ILE A 144 14.45 10.23 -1.41
C ILE A 144 13.91 9.87 -2.80
N ARG A 145 13.13 10.77 -3.42
CA ARG A 145 12.60 10.59 -4.77
C ARG A 145 13.70 10.46 -5.83
N GLU A 146 14.77 11.24 -5.73
CA GLU A 146 15.92 11.12 -6.64
C GLU A 146 16.58 9.73 -6.55
N ARG A 147 16.63 9.13 -5.37
CA ARG A 147 17.14 7.76 -5.19
C ARG A 147 16.22 6.73 -5.86
N PHE A 148 14.90 6.96 -5.84
CA PHE A 148 13.93 6.16 -6.60
C PHE A 148 14.22 6.28 -8.10
N TRP A 149 14.25 7.51 -8.65
CA TRP A 149 14.43 7.73 -10.07
C TRP A 149 15.76 7.19 -10.58
N ARG A 150 16.86 7.39 -9.86
CA ARG A 150 18.16 6.79 -10.21
C ARG A 150 18.14 5.26 -10.22
N ALA A 151 17.33 4.63 -9.38
CA ALA A 151 17.19 3.17 -9.41
C ALA A 151 16.32 2.73 -10.59
N PHE A 152 15.26 3.48 -10.86
CA PHE A 152 14.35 3.24 -11.99
C PHE A 152 15.10 3.35 -13.33
N ASP A 153 15.80 4.46 -13.57
CA ASP A 153 16.55 4.69 -14.80
C ASP A 153 17.55 3.55 -15.07
N ARG A 154 18.30 3.12 -14.07
CA ARG A 154 19.24 1.99 -14.19
C ARG A 154 18.57 0.63 -14.43
N PHE A 155 17.30 0.53 -14.18
CA PHE A 155 16.56 -0.72 -14.39
C PHE A 155 15.98 -0.79 -15.78
N VAL A 156 15.61 0.35 -16.38
CA VAL A 156 15.00 0.42 -17.71
C VAL A 156 16.01 0.63 -18.85
N ASP A 157 17.24 1.12 -18.53
CA ASP A 157 18.38 1.21 -19.46
C ASP A 157 19.01 -0.18 -19.72
#